data_5ee336142e72e350daf1c168165ee5c3
#
_entry.id   5ee336142e72e350daf1c168165ee5c3
#
_cell.length_a   1.000
_cell.length_b   1.000
_cell.length_c   1.000
_cell.angle_alpha   90.00
_cell.angle_beta   90.00
_cell.angle_gamma   90.00
#
_symmetry.space_group_name_H-M   'P 1'
#
loop_
_entity.id
_entity.type
_entity.pdbx_description
1 polymer ?
#
loop_
_entity_poly.entity_id
_entity_poly.type
_entity_poly.pdbx_seq_one_letter_code
_entity_poly.pdbx_strand_id
1 'polypeptide(L)'
;MALIKKFRITTFKKEVSKIYLKKISLSYNKRQILDDVSFNIRGGEIVGLLGPNGVGKSTIFNIIIGLIKPNYGEVYIDNKIVNNIPIYKRSIDYQLSIVPQSGGCFSNLTCLENLKAISEIVLKNKDERSFRIEKMISKFELDAVKNTKAKYLSGGQRKKVSIAMSLMSNPKIILMDEPFQGLDI
;
A
#
# COMPACT_ATOMS: atom_id res chain seq x y z
N MET A 1 -8.80 -20.92 -4.55
CA MET A 1 -9.34 -20.11 -3.45
C MET A 1 -8.17 -19.51 -2.68
N ALA A 2 -8.11 -18.19 -2.53
CA ALA A 2 -7.04 -17.55 -1.78
C ALA A 2 -7.22 -17.79 -0.28
N LEU A 3 -6.14 -18.18 0.41
CA LEU A 3 -6.15 -18.36 1.85
C LEU A 3 -5.86 -17.01 2.52
N ILE A 4 -6.78 -16.54 3.37
CA ILE A 4 -6.60 -15.31 4.15
C ILE A 4 -6.08 -15.70 5.53
N LYS A 5 -4.80 -15.38 5.84
CA LYS A 5 -4.25 -15.54 7.18
C LYS A 5 -4.25 -14.18 7.89
N LYS A 6 -4.79 -14.16 9.11
CA LYS A 6 -4.83 -12.97 9.98
C LYS A 6 -3.85 -13.13 11.13
N PHE A 7 -3.02 -12.12 11.34
CA PHE A 7 -2.13 -12.02 12.49
C PHE A 7 -2.52 -10.77 13.29
N ARG A 8 -2.69 -10.91 14.59
CA ARG A 8 -2.99 -9.80 15.48
C ARG A 8 -1.76 -9.39 16.26
N ILE A 9 -1.30 -8.16 16.04
CA ILE A 9 -0.28 -7.54 16.90
C ILE A 9 -1.01 -6.79 18.00
N THR A 10 -0.93 -7.30 19.21
CA THR A 10 -1.51 -6.70 20.41
C THR A 10 -0.62 -5.57 20.92
N THR A 11 -0.67 -4.39 20.34
CA THR A 11 -0.27 -3.15 21.01
C THR A 11 -0.63 -1.96 20.13
N PHE A 12 -1.79 -1.35 20.37
CA PHE A 12 -2.04 0.10 20.25
C PHE A 12 -3.55 0.34 20.31
N LYS A 13 -4.02 0.90 21.45
CA LYS A 13 -5.34 1.52 21.56
C LYS A 13 -5.32 2.83 20.74
N LYS A 14 -5.63 2.75 19.45
CA LYS A 14 -6.07 3.88 18.65
C LYS A 14 -7.17 3.35 17.73
N GLU A 15 -8.26 4.08 17.56
CA GLU A 15 -9.28 3.75 16.57
C GLU A 15 -8.60 3.63 15.22
N VAL A 16 -8.44 2.41 14.76
CA VAL A 16 -7.70 2.09 13.56
C VAL A 16 -8.72 1.72 12.51
N SER A 17 -8.50 2.25 11.33
CA SER A 17 -9.33 2.05 10.15
C SER A 17 -9.66 0.58 9.94
N LYS A 18 -10.90 0.29 9.59
CA LYS A 18 -11.36 -1.05 9.24
C LYS A 18 -11.57 -1.12 7.74
N ILE A 19 -11.16 -2.25 7.14
CA ILE A 19 -11.54 -2.59 5.76
C ILE A 19 -12.54 -3.74 5.84
N TYR A 20 -13.65 -3.63 5.11
CA TYR A 20 -14.59 -4.71 4.95
C TYR A 20 -14.98 -4.83 3.47
N LEU A 21 -14.75 -6.00 2.90
CA LEU A 21 -15.23 -6.40 1.59
C LEU A 21 -16.46 -7.27 1.79
N LYS A 22 -17.55 -6.93 1.11
CA LYS A 22 -18.81 -7.65 1.20
C LYS A 22 -19.23 -8.12 -0.19
N LYS A 23 -19.20 -9.43 -0.40
CA LYS A 23 -19.65 -10.11 -1.63
C LYS A 23 -19.05 -9.53 -2.90
N ILE A 24 -17.74 -9.30 -2.89
CA ILE A 24 -17.02 -8.74 -4.04
C ILE A 24 -16.93 -9.77 -5.15
N SER A 25 -17.50 -9.44 -6.31
CA SER A 25 -17.36 -10.23 -7.53
C SER A 25 -16.86 -9.37 -8.68
N LEU A 26 -15.94 -9.91 -9.48
CA LEU A 26 -15.37 -9.26 -10.64
C LEU A 26 -15.11 -10.26 -11.75
N SER A 27 -15.52 -9.89 -12.97
CA SER A 27 -15.24 -10.64 -14.18
C SER A 27 -14.71 -9.73 -15.28
N TYR A 28 -13.77 -10.24 -16.09
CA TYR A 28 -13.30 -9.64 -17.32
C TYR A 28 -13.60 -10.57 -18.49
N ASN A 29 -14.27 -10.06 -19.55
CA ASN A 29 -14.56 -10.82 -20.77
C ASN A 29 -15.06 -12.25 -20.47
N LYS A 30 -16.09 -12.40 -19.63
CA LYS A 30 -16.68 -13.67 -19.18
C LYS A 30 -15.78 -14.54 -18.28
N ARG A 31 -14.54 -14.13 -18.02
CA ARG A 31 -13.67 -14.83 -17.07
C ARG A 31 -13.87 -14.26 -15.67
N GLN A 32 -14.35 -15.09 -14.75
CA GLN A 32 -14.49 -14.71 -13.35
C GLN A 32 -13.14 -14.68 -12.67
N ILE A 33 -12.80 -13.56 -12.05
CA ILE A 33 -11.56 -13.33 -11.31
C ILE A 33 -11.81 -13.42 -9.81
N LEU A 34 -12.91 -12.82 -9.35
CA LEU A 34 -13.35 -12.87 -7.95
C LEU A 34 -14.82 -13.29 -7.91
N ASP A 35 -15.15 -14.18 -6.97
CA ASP A 35 -16.48 -14.72 -6.77
C ASP A 35 -16.87 -14.65 -5.30
N ASP A 36 -17.84 -13.81 -4.98
CA ASP A 36 -18.44 -13.60 -3.64
C ASP A 36 -17.41 -13.46 -2.50
N VAL A 37 -16.31 -12.72 -2.75
CA VAL A 37 -15.23 -12.57 -1.78
C VAL A 37 -15.66 -11.62 -0.66
N SER A 38 -15.67 -12.14 0.56
CA SER A 38 -16.03 -11.37 1.77
C SER A 38 -14.99 -11.59 2.86
N PHE A 39 -14.45 -10.51 3.41
CA PHE A 39 -13.61 -10.53 4.61
C PHE A 39 -13.53 -9.14 5.24
N ASN A 40 -13.11 -9.10 6.49
CA ASN A 40 -12.88 -7.86 7.22
C ASN A 40 -11.47 -7.81 7.80
N ILE A 41 -10.91 -6.60 7.91
CA ILE A 41 -9.65 -6.30 8.57
C ILE A 41 -9.95 -5.26 9.65
N ARG A 42 -9.54 -5.57 10.87
CA ARG A 42 -9.69 -4.65 12.01
C ARG A 42 -8.42 -3.85 12.20
N GLY A 43 -8.53 -2.76 12.90
CA GLY A 43 -7.39 -1.98 13.29
C GLY A 43 -6.36 -2.75 14.10
N GLY A 44 -5.07 -2.53 13.78
CA GLY A 44 -3.94 -3.25 14.39
C GLY A 44 -3.75 -4.69 13.91
N GLU A 45 -4.53 -5.16 12.92
CA GLU A 45 -4.32 -6.48 12.31
C GLU A 45 -3.35 -6.36 11.11
N ILE A 46 -2.47 -7.37 10.99
CA ILE A 46 -1.72 -7.66 9.77
C ILE A 46 -2.39 -8.85 9.11
N VAL A 47 -2.81 -8.68 7.86
CA VAL A 47 -3.52 -9.72 7.11
C VAL A 47 -2.74 -10.08 5.86
N GLY A 48 -2.41 -11.36 5.69
CA GLY A 48 -1.79 -11.90 4.50
C GLY A 48 -2.84 -12.51 3.56
N LEU A 49 -2.82 -12.09 2.28
CA LEU A 49 -3.54 -12.76 1.20
C LEU A 49 -2.63 -13.79 0.56
N LEU A 50 -2.90 -15.07 0.77
CA LEU A 50 -2.11 -16.17 0.27
C LEU A 50 -2.86 -16.91 -0.84
N GLY A 51 -2.11 -17.39 -1.83
CA GLY A 51 -2.64 -18.16 -2.93
C GLY A 51 -1.72 -18.13 -4.16
N PRO A 52 -1.97 -18.98 -5.16
CA PRO A 52 -1.17 -19.05 -6.37
C PRO A 52 -1.23 -17.72 -7.16
N ASN A 53 -0.26 -17.56 -8.10
CA ASN A 53 -0.28 -16.41 -8.99
C ASN A 53 -1.53 -16.43 -9.87
N GLY A 54 -2.09 -15.23 -10.13
CA GLY A 54 -3.30 -15.07 -10.95
C GLY A 54 -4.61 -15.37 -10.24
N VAL A 55 -4.62 -15.69 -8.92
CA VAL A 55 -5.87 -15.99 -8.17
C VAL A 55 -6.66 -14.74 -7.76
N GLY A 56 -6.21 -13.54 -8.12
CA GLY A 56 -6.91 -12.29 -7.83
C GLY A 56 -6.40 -11.49 -6.63
N LYS A 57 -5.22 -11.81 -6.05
CA LYS A 57 -4.66 -11.06 -4.91
C LYS A 57 -4.49 -9.58 -5.22
N SER A 58 -3.73 -9.25 -6.27
CA SER A 58 -3.51 -7.85 -6.70
C SER A 58 -4.81 -7.18 -7.16
N THR A 59 -5.77 -7.96 -7.68
CA THR A 59 -7.10 -7.47 -8.04
C THR A 59 -7.85 -6.98 -6.80
N ILE A 60 -7.79 -7.72 -5.69
CA ILE A 60 -8.38 -7.30 -4.41
C ILE A 60 -7.75 -5.99 -3.94
N PHE A 61 -6.41 -5.86 -3.99
CA PHE A 61 -5.74 -4.60 -3.65
C PHE A 61 -6.21 -3.44 -4.53
N ASN A 62 -6.28 -3.66 -5.85
CA ASN A 62 -6.74 -2.66 -6.80
C ASN A 62 -8.19 -2.23 -6.56
N ILE A 63 -9.05 -3.12 -6.09
CA ILE A 63 -10.42 -2.80 -5.66
C ILE A 63 -10.41 -1.97 -4.38
N ILE A 64 -9.61 -2.35 -3.38
CA ILE A 64 -9.53 -1.61 -2.10
C ILE A 64 -9.01 -0.19 -2.33
N ILE A 65 -7.98 0.00 -3.15
CA ILE A 65 -7.43 1.33 -3.43
C ILE A 65 -8.30 2.15 -4.39
N GLY A 66 -9.22 1.51 -5.11
CA GLY A 66 -10.15 2.18 -6.04
C GLY A 66 -9.66 2.35 -7.47
N LEU A 67 -8.64 1.57 -7.88
CA LEU A 67 -8.22 1.47 -9.30
C LEU A 67 -9.20 0.65 -10.13
N ILE A 68 -9.82 -0.36 -9.51
CA ILE A 68 -10.79 -1.23 -10.16
C ILE A 68 -12.09 -1.16 -9.37
N LYS A 69 -13.21 -1.00 -10.09
CA LYS A 69 -14.55 -1.09 -9.51
C LYS A 69 -15.03 -2.54 -9.65
N PRO A 70 -15.51 -3.21 -8.59
CA PRO A 70 -16.08 -4.54 -8.70
C PRO A 70 -17.41 -4.49 -9.47
N ASN A 71 -17.78 -5.61 -10.13
CA ASN A 71 -19.09 -5.73 -10.77
C ASN A 71 -20.21 -5.77 -9.72
N TYR A 72 -19.97 -6.50 -8.62
CA TYR A 72 -20.91 -6.65 -7.51
C TYR A 72 -20.17 -6.51 -6.17
N GLY A 73 -20.96 -6.22 -5.14
CA GLY A 73 -20.47 -6.10 -3.78
C GLY A 73 -20.03 -4.71 -3.38
N GLU A 74 -19.64 -4.57 -2.13
CA GLU A 74 -19.37 -3.29 -1.49
C GLU A 74 -18.02 -3.33 -0.77
N VAL A 75 -17.25 -2.25 -0.94
CA VAL A 75 -16.00 -2.00 -0.21
C VAL A 75 -16.26 -0.94 0.84
N TYR A 76 -15.95 -1.26 2.08
CA TYR A 76 -16.05 -0.32 3.20
C TYR A 76 -14.66 0.00 3.75
N ILE A 77 -14.43 1.27 4.04
CA ILE A 77 -13.31 1.77 4.85
C ILE A 77 -13.91 2.64 5.95
N ASP A 78 -13.56 2.37 7.21
CA ASP A 78 -14.12 3.05 8.38
C ASP A 78 -15.67 3.08 8.37
N ASN A 79 -16.29 1.94 8.05
CA ASN A 79 -17.74 1.72 7.96
C ASN A 79 -18.44 2.58 6.87
N LYS A 80 -17.71 3.22 5.96
CA LYS A 80 -18.26 3.98 4.83
C LYS A 80 -18.03 3.24 3.52
N ILE A 81 -19.06 3.16 2.68
CA ILE A 81 -18.94 2.59 1.33
C ILE A 81 -18.05 3.50 0.49
N VAL A 82 -17.01 2.91 -0.13
CA VAL A 82 -16.02 3.65 -0.92
C VAL A 82 -16.02 3.29 -2.41
N ASN A 83 -16.96 2.47 -2.88
CA ASN A 83 -16.99 1.99 -4.27
C ASN A 83 -16.85 3.10 -5.34
N ASN A 84 -17.47 4.27 -5.09
CA ASN A 84 -17.46 5.42 -6.01
C ASN A 84 -16.45 6.50 -5.61
N ILE A 85 -15.61 6.26 -4.59
CA ILE A 85 -14.58 7.19 -4.15
C ILE A 85 -13.30 6.89 -4.94
N PRO A 86 -12.77 7.85 -5.72
CA PRO A 86 -11.57 7.64 -6.51
C PRO A 86 -10.31 7.48 -5.64
N ILE A 87 -9.27 6.84 -6.19
CA ILE A 87 -8.03 6.47 -5.51
C ILE A 87 -7.41 7.63 -4.72
N TYR A 88 -7.29 8.82 -5.31
CA TYR A 88 -6.66 9.97 -4.65
C TYR A 88 -7.43 10.42 -3.40
N LYS A 89 -8.76 10.36 -3.43
CA LYS A 89 -9.59 10.66 -2.25
C LYS A 89 -9.47 9.56 -1.18
N ARG A 90 -9.43 8.28 -1.59
CA ARG A 90 -9.20 7.20 -0.62
C ARG A 90 -7.85 7.36 0.07
N SER A 91 -6.81 7.76 -0.67
CA SER A 91 -5.48 8.01 -0.11
C SER A 91 -5.50 9.14 0.92
N ILE A 92 -6.19 10.23 0.63
CA ILE A 92 -6.25 11.41 1.53
C ILE A 92 -7.20 11.19 2.69
N ASP A 93 -8.48 10.86 2.39
CA ASP A 93 -9.57 10.87 3.38
C ASP A 93 -9.44 9.69 4.37
N TYR A 94 -8.93 8.55 3.92
CA TYR A 94 -8.76 7.34 4.74
C TYR A 94 -7.31 7.05 5.08
N GLN A 95 -6.37 7.91 4.67
CA GLN A 95 -4.93 7.75 4.91
C GLN A 95 -4.44 6.37 4.46
N LEU A 96 -4.83 5.97 3.24
CA LEU A 96 -4.50 4.70 2.62
C LEU A 96 -3.28 4.87 1.72
N SER A 97 -2.30 4.00 1.85
CA SER A 97 -1.10 3.96 1.02
C SER A 97 -0.86 2.57 0.44
N ILE A 98 -0.14 2.52 -0.68
CA ILE A 98 0.22 1.26 -1.34
C ILE A 98 1.71 1.19 -1.60
N VAL A 99 2.28 0.00 -1.38
CA VAL A 99 3.60 -0.40 -1.89
C VAL A 99 3.35 -1.38 -3.04
N PRO A 100 3.59 -0.98 -4.30
CA PRO A 100 3.33 -1.86 -5.44
C PRO A 100 4.35 -2.99 -5.52
N GLN A 101 4.00 -4.04 -6.26
CA GLN A 101 4.87 -5.19 -6.53
C GLN A 101 6.16 -4.75 -7.22
N SER A 102 6.04 -3.97 -8.30
CA SER A 102 7.15 -3.42 -9.07
C SER A 102 7.03 -1.90 -9.21
N GLY A 103 8.12 -1.22 -9.45
CA GLY A 103 8.15 0.24 -9.53
C GLY A 103 8.12 0.90 -8.16
N GLY A 104 7.27 1.90 -7.98
CA GLY A 104 7.12 2.66 -6.73
C GLY A 104 8.17 3.75 -6.53
N CYS A 105 9.22 3.81 -7.39
CA CYS A 105 10.23 4.86 -7.38
C CYS A 105 10.33 5.53 -8.75
N PHE A 106 10.60 6.82 -8.76
CA PHE A 106 10.97 7.57 -9.97
C PHE A 106 12.42 7.21 -10.36
N SER A 107 12.58 6.42 -11.40
CA SER A 107 13.84 5.76 -11.76
C SER A 107 15.02 6.72 -11.99
N ASN A 108 14.76 7.92 -12.51
CA ASN A 108 15.79 8.92 -12.82
C ASN A 108 16.10 9.87 -11.65
N LEU A 109 15.29 9.83 -10.58
CA LEU A 109 15.54 10.56 -9.35
C LEU A 109 16.39 9.74 -8.40
N THR A 110 17.21 10.42 -7.58
CA THR A 110 17.94 9.79 -6.48
C THR A 110 16.99 9.30 -5.39
N CYS A 111 17.47 8.48 -4.47
CA CYS A 111 16.70 8.06 -3.30
C CYS A 111 16.17 9.29 -2.54
N LEU A 112 17.01 10.28 -2.25
CA LEU A 112 16.62 11.51 -1.56
C LEU A 112 15.57 12.31 -2.35
N GLU A 113 15.74 12.46 -3.66
CA GLU A 113 14.78 13.19 -4.51
C GLU A 113 13.43 12.48 -4.58
N ASN A 114 13.40 11.16 -4.59
CA ASN A 114 12.17 10.37 -4.50
C ASN A 114 11.39 10.69 -3.21
N LEU A 115 12.08 10.71 -2.06
CA LEU A 115 11.46 11.05 -0.77
C LEU A 115 11.01 12.50 -0.73
N LYS A 116 11.81 13.44 -1.27
CA LYS A 116 11.44 14.87 -1.39
C LYS A 116 10.18 15.05 -2.21
N ALA A 117 10.11 14.46 -3.41
CA ALA A 117 8.95 14.58 -4.30
C ALA A 117 7.64 14.15 -3.62
N ILE A 118 7.64 13.00 -2.91
CA ILE A 118 6.46 12.55 -2.18
C ILE A 118 6.18 13.46 -0.97
N SER A 119 7.20 13.90 -0.24
CA SER A 119 7.01 14.76 0.93
C SER A 119 6.33 16.09 0.56
N GLU A 120 6.67 16.66 -0.60
CA GLU A 120 6.05 17.88 -1.11
C GLU A 120 4.56 17.72 -1.42
N ILE A 121 4.15 16.53 -1.87
CA ILE A 121 2.75 16.22 -2.17
C ILE A 121 1.94 16.02 -0.87
N VAL A 122 2.52 15.31 0.12
CA VAL A 122 1.74 14.83 1.27
C VAL A 122 1.90 15.67 2.53
N LEU A 123 2.94 16.52 2.62
CA LEU A 123 3.22 17.36 3.79
C LEU A 123 3.26 18.84 3.40
N LYS A 124 2.51 19.67 4.12
CA LYS A 124 2.45 21.12 3.86
C LYS A 124 3.63 21.88 4.46
N ASN A 125 4.07 21.49 5.66
CA ASN A 125 5.11 22.17 6.41
C ASN A 125 6.51 21.73 5.94
N LYS A 126 7.41 22.71 5.67
CA LYS A 126 8.76 22.46 5.17
C LYS A 126 9.67 21.77 6.20
N ASP A 127 9.56 22.18 7.46
CA ASP A 127 10.40 21.60 8.54
C ASP A 127 9.97 20.15 8.82
N GLU A 128 8.65 19.89 8.79
CA GLU A 128 8.14 18.54 8.88
C GLU A 128 8.63 17.64 7.73
N ARG A 129 8.73 18.18 6.50
CA ARG A 129 9.28 17.45 5.35
C ARG A 129 10.71 17.01 5.62
N SER A 130 11.58 17.95 6.01
CA SER A 130 13.00 17.67 6.29
C SER A 130 13.16 16.62 7.37
N PHE A 131 12.49 16.81 8.50
CA PHE A 131 12.50 15.85 9.60
C PHE A 131 12.02 14.45 9.17
N ARG A 132 10.92 14.40 8.41
CA ARG A 132 10.35 13.13 7.96
C ARG A 132 11.26 12.41 6.96
N ILE A 133 11.90 13.14 6.05
CA ILE A 133 12.86 12.58 5.09
C ILE A 133 14.05 11.96 5.83
N GLU A 134 14.67 12.70 6.74
CA GLU A 134 15.80 12.20 7.55
C GLU A 134 15.41 10.96 8.34
N LYS A 135 14.24 10.97 8.98
CA LYS A 135 13.71 9.84 9.70
C LYS A 135 13.52 8.60 8.80
N MET A 136 13.06 8.77 7.56
CA MET A 136 12.90 7.65 6.63
C MET A 136 14.25 7.14 6.13
N ILE A 137 15.19 8.01 5.82
CA ILE A 137 16.56 7.63 5.41
C ILE A 137 17.22 6.79 6.50
N SER A 138 17.21 7.28 7.73
CA SER A 138 17.79 6.56 8.87
C SER A 138 17.07 5.23 9.14
N LYS A 139 15.73 5.24 9.21
CA LYS A 139 14.92 4.05 9.51
C LYS A 139 15.13 2.90 8.53
N PHE A 140 15.35 3.22 7.26
CA PHE A 140 15.53 2.24 6.19
C PHE A 140 16.99 2.03 5.79
N GLU A 141 17.95 2.63 6.52
CA GLU A 141 19.40 2.50 6.28
C GLU A 141 19.77 2.89 4.85
N LEU A 142 19.29 4.05 4.40
CA LEU A 142 19.46 4.54 3.03
C LEU A 142 20.59 5.58 2.91
N ASP A 143 21.32 5.91 3.99
CA ASP A 143 22.35 6.96 4.00
C ASP A 143 23.43 6.76 2.93
N ALA A 144 23.94 5.54 2.80
CA ALA A 144 24.99 5.21 1.84
C ALA A 144 24.54 5.39 0.37
N VAL A 145 23.23 5.32 0.10
CA VAL A 145 22.67 5.35 -1.26
C VAL A 145 21.75 6.53 -1.51
N LYS A 146 21.63 7.47 -0.58
CA LYS A 146 20.68 8.59 -0.68
C LYS A 146 20.85 9.44 -1.93
N ASN A 147 22.07 9.56 -2.45
CA ASN A 147 22.40 10.33 -3.65
C ASN A 147 22.46 9.44 -4.93
N THR A 148 22.17 8.14 -4.83
CA THR A 148 22.15 7.22 -5.96
C THR A 148 20.79 7.23 -6.62
N LYS A 149 20.75 7.32 -7.97
CA LYS A 149 19.50 7.26 -8.75
C LYS A 149 18.83 5.91 -8.56
N ALA A 150 17.50 5.88 -8.45
CA ALA A 150 16.73 4.68 -8.16
C ALA A 150 16.95 3.53 -9.17
N LYS A 151 17.25 3.84 -10.44
CA LYS A 151 17.59 2.84 -11.45
C LYS A 151 18.89 2.05 -11.18
N TYR A 152 19.80 2.62 -10.39
CA TYR A 152 21.07 1.99 -10.02
C TYR A 152 21.07 1.30 -8.66
N LEU A 153 19.96 1.41 -7.92
CA LEU A 153 19.77 0.72 -6.65
C LEU A 153 19.53 -0.78 -6.86
N SER A 154 19.97 -1.60 -5.91
CA SER A 154 19.57 -3.02 -5.87
C SER A 154 18.05 -3.17 -5.71
N GLY A 155 17.52 -4.37 -5.99
CA GLY A 155 16.09 -4.66 -5.80
C GLY A 155 15.62 -4.36 -4.37
N GLY A 156 16.39 -4.82 -3.38
CA GLY A 156 16.11 -4.57 -1.96
C GLY A 156 16.18 -3.08 -1.59
N GLN A 157 17.18 -2.34 -2.06
CA GLN A 157 17.29 -0.91 -1.83
C GLN A 157 16.12 -0.14 -2.44
N ARG A 158 15.73 -0.45 -3.70
CA ARG A 158 14.53 0.14 -4.32
C ARG A 158 13.27 -0.15 -3.53
N LYS A 159 13.12 -1.38 -3.01
CA LYS A 159 11.97 -1.74 -2.18
C LYS A 159 11.95 -0.95 -0.88
N LYS A 160 13.09 -0.79 -0.20
CA LYS A 160 13.22 0.08 0.98
C LYS A 160 12.78 1.52 0.67
N VAL A 161 13.23 2.11 -0.46
CA VAL A 161 12.81 3.46 -0.88
C VAL A 161 11.31 3.51 -1.14
N SER A 162 10.74 2.55 -1.87
CA SER A 162 9.30 2.48 -2.15
C SER A 162 8.46 2.40 -0.86
N ILE A 163 8.90 1.60 0.11
CA ILE A 163 8.23 1.52 1.42
C ILE A 163 8.37 2.85 2.18
N ALA A 164 9.56 3.46 2.19
CA ALA A 164 9.79 4.74 2.84
C ALA A 164 8.88 5.85 2.25
N MET A 165 8.74 5.88 0.91
CA MET A 165 7.82 6.79 0.21
C MET A 165 6.37 6.56 0.65
N SER A 166 5.91 5.30 0.74
CA SER A 166 4.55 4.97 1.14
C SER A 166 4.23 5.37 2.59
N LEU A 167 5.25 5.43 3.46
CA LEU A 167 5.12 5.83 4.85
C LEU A 167 5.21 7.35 5.06
N MET A 168 5.54 8.12 4.03
CA MET A 168 5.74 9.56 4.15
C MET A 168 4.49 10.28 4.66
N SER A 169 3.30 9.87 4.22
CA SER A 169 2.01 10.43 4.64
C SER A 169 1.53 9.98 6.02
N ASN A 170 2.29 9.14 6.73
CA ASN A 170 1.88 8.49 7.98
C ASN A 170 0.52 7.76 7.86
N PRO A 171 0.40 6.80 6.93
CA PRO A 171 -0.87 6.18 6.61
C PRO A 171 -1.42 5.33 7.76
N LYS A 172 -2.75 5.25 7.85
CA LYS A 172 -3.47 4.33 8.76
C LYS A 172 -3.62 2.93 8.17
N ILE A 173 -3.65 2.84 6.84
CA ILE A 173 -3.80 1.61 6.09
C ILE A 173 -2.67 1.53 5.08
N ILE A 174 -1.95 0.41 5.08
CA ILE A 174 -0.91 0.12 4.10
C ILE A 174 -1.25 -1.19 3.40
N LEU A 175 -1.30 -1.15 2.08
CA LEU A 175 -1.41 -2.33 1.23
C LEU A 175 -0.03 -2.60 0.62
N MET A 176 0.45 -3.83 0.73
CA MET A 176 1.75 -4.24 0.17
C MET A 176 1.55 -5.42 -0.77
N ASP A 177 1.80 -5.20 -2.06
CA ASP A 177 1.72 -6.26 -3.06
C ASP A 177 3.10 -6.90 -3.22
N GLU A 178 3.20 -8.18 -2.87
CA GLU A 178 4.44 -8.98 -2.89
C GLU A 178 5.66 -8.24 -2.27
N PRO A 179 5.60 -7.83 -0.99
CA PRO A 179 6.62 -6.96 -0.40
C PRO A 179 8.00 -7.59 -0.30
N PHE A 180 8.11 -8.91 -0.36
CA PHE A 180 9.36 -9.67 -0.23
C PHE A 180 9.93 -10.18 -1.56
N GLN A 181 9.28 -9.87 -2.69
CA GLN A 181 9.79 -10.29 -4.00
C GLN A 181 11.13 -9.61 -4.29
N GLY A 182 12.15 -10.44 -4.61
CA GLY A 182 13.52 -9.96 -4.91
C GLY A 182 14.35 -9.57 -3.69
N LEU A 183 13.91 -9.94 -2.48
CA LEU A 183 14.75 -9.94 -1.30
C LEU A 183 15.31 -11.36 -1.10
N ASP A 184 16.63 -11.48 -1.05
CA ASP A 184 17.29 -12.69 -0.56
C ASP A 184 17.05 -12.76 0.95
N ILE A 185 16.27 -13.78 1.37
CA ILE A 185 15.95 -14.05 2.78
C ILE A 185 16.84 -15.19 3.24
#